data_c8af49120435752d682c0afa5a00cac9
#
_entry.id   c8af49120435752d682c0afa5a00cac9
#
_cell.length_a   1.000
_cell.length_b   1.000
_cell.length_c   1.000
_cell.angle_alpha   90.00
_cell.angle_beta   90.00
_cell.angle_gamma   90.00
#
_symmetry.space_group_name_H-M   'P 1'
#
loop_
_entity.id
_entity.type
_entity.pdbx_description
1 polymer ?
#
loop_
_entity_poly.entity_id
_entity_poly.type
_entity_poly.pdbx_seq_one_letter_code
_entity_poly.pdbx_strand_id
1 'polypeptide(L)'
;MAETNIDFDNIPTSLRKPGVYTEYNSRNAVSTLPTNEQNVLIVAPMLNATKAFSAPTPIYSDVDAKNTFGAGSWAHLMARIAIQNNAMIRLTVIGLKESDSGVAATGTITLTGTASNAGVLKVIIGGIDYAVAIAKSETASNIAARLNAVINAGEYCP
;
A
#
# COMPACT_ATOMS: atom_id res chain seq x y z
N MET A 1 -29.34 -11.78 -50.04
CA MET A 1 -29.89 -11.79 -48.65
C MET A 1 -29.18 -12.91 -47.95
N ALA A 2 -28.39 -12.59 -46.91
CA ALA A 2 -27.74 -13.63 -46.11
C ALA A 2 -28.83 -14.29 -45.24
N GLU A 3 -29.07 -15.57 -45.44
CA GLU A 3 -29.90 -16.35 -44.53
C GLU A 3 -29.21 -16.38 -43.16
N THR A 4 -29.81 -15.72 -42.20
CA THR A 4 -29.45 -15.88 -40.79
C THR A 4 -30.00 -17.22 -40.36
N ASN A 5 -29.23 -18.28 -40.54
CA ASN A 5 -29.59 -19.58 -40.03
C ASN A 5 -29.31 -19.56 -38.51
N ILE A 6 -30.37 -19.59 -37.71
CA ILE A 6 -30.26 -19.78 -36.28
C ILE A 6 -30.02 -21.27 -36.06
N ASP A 7 -28.80 -21.63 -35.72
CA ASP A 7 -28.40 -22.99 -35.42
C ASP A 7 -28.53 -23.25 -33.89
N PHE A 8 -29.28 -24.26 -33.53
CA PHE A 8 -29.45 -24.69 -32.15
C PHE A 8 -28.49 -25.85 -31.85
N ASP A 9 -27.85 -25.82 -30.70
CA ASP A 9 -26.89 -26.85 -30.29
C ASP A 9 -27.57 -28.14 -29.77
N ASN A 10 -28.65 -27.99 -29.01
CA ASN A 10 -29.32 -29.08 -28.32
C ASN A 10 -30.72 -29.40 -28.88
N ILE A 11 -31.31 -28.50 -29.64
CA ILE A 11 -32.64 -28.68 -30.25
C ILE A 11 -32.44 -29.28 -31.66
N PRO A 12 -32.85 -30.53 -31.88
CA PRO A 12 -32.66 -31.16 -33.18
C PRO A 12 -33.51 -30.44 -34.25
N THR A 13 -32.88 -30.14 -35.40
CA THR A 13 -33.55 -29.52 -36.56
C THR A 13 -34.66 -30.39 -37.18
N SER A 14 -34.71 -31.67 -36.79
CA SER A 14 -35.73 -32.64 -37.22
C SER A 14 -37.00 -32.62 -36.37
N LEU A 15 -37.10 -31.75 -35.39
CA LEU A 15 -38.22 -31.68 -34.47
C LEU A 15 -39.48 -31.20 -35.18
N ARG A 16 -40.50 -32.08 -35.29
CA ARG A 16 -41.77 -31.82 -36.03
C ARG A 16 -42.96 -31.54 -35.11
N LYS A 17 -42.73 -31.51 -33.80
CA LYS A 17 -43.81 -31.22 -32.80
C LYS A 17 -44.01 -29.72 -32.71
N PRO A 18 -45.25 -29.20 -32.88
CA PRO A 18 -45.51 -27.78 -32.70
C PRO A 18 -45.27 -27.37 -31.27
N GLY A 19 -44.55 -26.27 -31.05
CA GLY A 19 -44.21 -25.74 -29.72
C GLY A 19 -43.26 -24.55 -29.80
N VAL A 20 -43.06 -23.90 -28.66
CA VAL A 20 -42.02 -22.87 -28.50
C VAL A 20 -40.81 -23.54 -27.88
N TYR A 21 -39.69 -23.43 -28.56
CA TYR A 21 -38.43 -24.04 -28.13
C TYR A 21 -37.44 -22.92 -27.84
N THR A 22 -36.86 -22.93 -26.67
CA THR A 22 -35.85 -21.96 -26.27
C THR A 22 -34.59 -22.69 -25.85
N GLU A 23 -33.47 -22.24 -26.33
CA GLU A 23 -32.15 -22.75 -25.99
C GLU A 23 -31.34 -21.62 -25.35
N TYR A 24 -30.70 -21.90 -24.24
CA TYR A 24 -29.77 -20.99 -23.59
C TYR A 24 -28.34 -21.43 -23.86
N ASN A 25 -27.64 -20.70 -24.72
CA ASN A 25 -26.26 -21.00 -25.07
C ASN A 25 -25.34 -20.04 -24.31
N SER A 26 -24.56 -20.58 -23.35
CA SER A 26 -23.59 -19.85 -22.56
C SER A 26 -22.14 -20.01 -23.05
N ARG A 27 -21.91 -20.63 -24.21
CA ARG A 27 -20.55 -20.88 -24.72
C ARG A 27 -19.73 -19.61 -24.89
N ASN A 28 -20.39 -18.52 -25.29
CA ASN A 28 -19.75 -17.21 -25.47
C ASN A 28 -19.91 -16.30 -24.23
N ALA A 29 -20.54 -16.79 -23.18
CA ALA A 29 -20.60 -16.04 -21.92
C ALA A 29 -19.21 -16.04 -21.29
N VAL A 30 -18.61 -14.87 -21.19
CA VAL A 30 -17.36 -14.68 -20.48
C VAL A 30 -17.65 -14.87 -18.98
N SER A 31 -17.22 -15.99 -18.42
CA SER A 31 -17.47 -16.32 -17.00
C SER A 31 -16.70 -15.41 -16.04
N THR A 32 -15.62 -14.80 -16.52
CA THR A 32 -14.82 -13.84 -15.77
C THR A 32 -14.29 -12.78 -16.72
N LEU A 33 -14.38 -11.52 -16.32
CA LEU A 33 -13.57 -10.48 -16.94
C LEU A 33 -12.11 -10.89 -16.75
N PRO A 34 -11.28 -10.94 -17.82
CA PRO A 34 -9.86 -11.18 -17.66
C PRO A 34 -9.33 -10.09 -16.69
N THR A 35 -8.96 -10.48 -15.50
CA THR A 35 -8.27 -9.60 -14.57
C THR A 35 -6.93 -9.29 -15.20
N ASN A 36 -6.72 -8.04 -15.60
CA ASN A 36 -5.42 -7.59 -16.05
C ASN A 36 -4.48 -7.64 -14.83
N GLU A 37 -3.66 -8.67 -14.76
CA GLU A 37 -2.66 -8.80 -13.69
C GLU A 37 -1.65 -7.68 -13.82
N GLN A 38 -1.65 -6.77 -12.86
CA GLN A 38 -0.66 -5.70 -12.80
C GLN A 38 0.58 -6.19 -12.06
N ASN A 39 1.69 -6.32 -12.78
CA ASN A 39 2.99 -6.56 -12.20
C ASN A 39 3.69 -5.22 -11.99
N VAL A 40 4.00 -4.88 -10.74
CA VAL A 40 4.68 -3.64 -10.38
C VAL A 40 6.04 -3.96 -9.80
N LEU A 41 7.08 -3.30 -10.32
CA LEU A 41 8.43 -3.34 -9.78
C LEU A 41 8.72 -2.01 -9.10
N ILE A 42 9.08 -2.07 -7.82
CA ILE A 42 9.59 -0.92 -7.06
C ILE A 42 11.09 -1.10 -6.86
N VAL A 43 11.85 -0.04 -7.13
CA VAL A 43 13.28 0.02 -6.83
C VAL A 43 13.49 1.21 -5.90
N ALA A 44 13.89 0.96 -4.65
CA ALA A 44 13.96 2.01 -3.64
C ALA A 44 15.03 1.71 -2.57
N PRO A 45 15.55 2.74 -1.87
CA PRO A 45 16.47 2.56 -0.76
C PRO A 45 15.85 1.75 0.39
N MET A 46 16.67 0.91 1.03
CA MET A 46 16.33 0.11 2.19
C MET A 46 17.27 0.40 3.36
N LEU A 47 16.76 0.29 4.59
CA LEU A 47 17.54 0.46 5.82
C LEU A 47 18.27 -0.81 6.25
N ASN A 48 17.95 -1.96 5.68
CA ASN A 48 18.54 -3.23 6.08
C ASN A 48 20.00 -3.33 5.59
N ALA A 49 20.95 -3.05 6.49
CA ALA A 49 22.38 -2.98 6.20
C ALA A 49 23.04 -4.33 5.84
N THR A 50 22.37 -5.46 6.10
CA THR A 50 22.93 -6.80 5.87
C THR A 50 22.93 -7.21 4.39
N LYS A 51 22.20 -6.49 3.53
CA LYS A 51 22.10 -6.79 2.10
C LYS A 51 22.56 -5.58 1.29
N ALA A 52 23.69 -5.69 0.59
CA ALA A 52 24.19 -4.63 -0.27
C ALA A 52 23.22 -4.30 -1.43
N PHE A 53 22.57 -5.32 -1.93
CA PHE A 53 21.57 -5.23 -3.00
C PHE A 53 20.60 -6.40 -2.80
N SER A 54 19.31 -6.16 -2.80
CA SER A 54 18.38 -7.26 -2.72
C SER A 54 18.04 -7.78 -4.12
N ALA A 55 18.00 -9.09 -4.27
CA ALA A 55 17.38 -9.68 -5.45
C ALA A 55 15.90 -9.24 -5.54
N PRO A 56 15.29 -9.22 -6.74
CA PRO A 56 13.85 -8.97 -6.87
C PRO A 56 13.08 -9.87 -5.93
N THR A 57 12.41 -9.28 -4.94
CA THR A 57 11.71 -9.99 -3.88
C THR A 57 10.21 -9.72 -4.01
N PRO A 58 9.37 -10.75 -4.19
CA PRO A 58 7.92 -10.57 -4.18
C PRO A 58 7.47 -10.20 -2.76
N ILE A 59 6.59 -9.22 -2.67
CA ILE A 59 6.05 -8.69 -1.41
C ILE A 59 4.54 -8.82 -1.40
N TYR A 60 4.01 -9.44 -0.36
CA TYR A 60 2.58 -9.75 -0.24
C TYR A 60 1.87 -8.95 0.85
N SER A 61 2.62 -8.36 1.77
CA SER A 61 2.06 -7.60 2.89
C SER A 61 2.99 -6.48 3.34
N ASP A 62 2.40 -5.51 4.07
CA ASP A 62 3.14 -4.42 4.72
C ASP A 62 4.19 -4.96 5.71
N VAL A 63 3.82 -5.98 6.50
CA VAL A 63 4.71 -6.62 7.48
C VAL A 63 5.89 -7.31 6.80
N ASP A 64 5.67 -7.93 5.64
CA ASP A 64 6.70 -8.56 4.85
C ASP A 64 7.71 -7.53 4.31
N ALA A 65 7.20 -6.43 3.76
CA ALA A 65 8.03 -5.31 3.30
C ALA A 65 8.86 -4.71 4.44
N LYS A 66 8.25 -4.51 5.62
CA LYS A 66 8.91 -4.00 6.82
C LYS A 66 10.06 -4.90 7.27
N ASN A 67 9.81 -6.20 7.36
CA ASN A 67 10.81 -7.18 7.81
C ASN A 67 11.97 -7.35 6.80
N THR A 68 11.67 -7.20 5.52
CA THR A 68 12.67 -7.39 4.46
C THR A 68 13.53 -6.16 4.25
N PHE A 69 12.96 -4.96 4.22
CA PHE A 69 13.64 -3.73 3.83
C PHE A 69 13.93 -2.79 5.00
N GLY A 70 13.38 -3.06 6.18
CA GLY A 70 13.48 -2.22 7.37
C GLY A 70 12.28 -1.28 7.53
N ALA A 71 11.85 -1.10 8.77
CA ALA A 71 10.74 -0.21 9.11
C ALA A 71 11.08 1.24 8.70
N GLY A 72 10.13 1.95 8.09
CA GLY A 72 10.32 3.33 7.68
C GLY A 72 11.16 3.55 6.42
N SER A 73 11.81 2.52 5.85
CA SER A 73 12.57 2.66 4.61
C SER A 73 11.66 3.08 3.44
N TRP A 74 12.24 3.75 2.45
CA TRP A 74 11.52 4.10 1.23
C TRP A 74 10.90 2.89 0.55
N ALA A 75 11.64 1.77 0.49
CA ALA A 75 11.15 0.52 -0.07
C ALA A 75 9.90 0.01 0.68
N HIS A 76 9.92 0.05 2.03
CA HIS A 76 8.78 -0.32 2.86
C HIS A 76 7.57 0.63 2.65
N LEU A 77 7.79 1.95 2.70
CA LEU A 77 6.71 2.93 2.57
C LEU A 77 6.04 2.89 1.19
N MET A 78 6.84 2.75 0.13
CA MET A 78 6.31 2.62 -1.24
C MET A 78 5.55 1.33 -1.44
N ALA A 79 6.04 0.20 -0.92
CA ALA A 79 5.36 -1.09 -0.96
C ALA A 79 4.02 -1.02 -0.21
N ARG A 80 3.98 -0.41 0.97
CA ARG A 80 2.76 -0.19 1.76
C ARG A 80 1.71 0.59 0.98
N ILE A 81 2.09 1.71 0.38
CA ILE A 81 1.17 2.54 -0.41
C ILE A 81 0.65 1.76 -1.62
N ALA A 82 1.50 1.01 -2.31
CA ALA A 82 1.10 0.19 -3.44
C ALA A 82 0.05 -0.87 -3.05
N ILE A 83 0.27 -1.59 -1.94
CA ILE A 83 -0.65 -2.61 -1.42
C ILE A 83 -1.96 -1.98 -0.93
N GLN A 84 -1.91 -0.81 -0.30
CA GLN A 84 -3.12 -0.10 0.16
C GLN A 84 -4.00 0.35 -0.99
N ASN A 85 -3.41 0.76 -2.11
CA ASN A 85 -4.17 1.18 -3.29
C ASN A 85 -4.74 0.00 -4.08
N ASN A 86 -4.04 -1.13 -4.12
CA ASN A 86 -4.51 -2.33 -4.82
C ASN A 86 -4.00 -3.60 -4.12
N ALA A 87 -4.87 -4.23 -3.34
CA ALA A 87 -4.53 -5.45 -2.59
C ALA A 87 -4.23 -6.68 -3.49
N MET A 88 -4.63 -6.64 -4.76
CA MET A 88 -4.42 -7.72 -5.73
C MET A 88 -3.19 -7.51 -6.62
N ILE A 89 -2.36 -6.53 -6.31
CA ILE A 89 -1.16 -6.22 -7.09
C ILE A 89 -0.10 -7.31 -6.92
N ARG A 90 0.56 -7.70 -8.00
CA ARG A 90 1.79 -8.48 -7.95
C ARG A 90 2.97 -7.54 -7.78
N LEU A 91 3.36 -7.33 -6.53
CA LEU A 91 4.41 -6.40 -6.17
C LEU A 91 5.76 -7.12 -6.04
N THR A 92 6.76 -6.64 -6.77
CA THR A 92 8.15 -7.05 -6.61
C THR A 92 8.97 -5.82 -6.22
N VAL A 93 9.82 -5.96 -5.21
CA VAL A 93 10.64 -4.84 -4.71
C VAL A 93 12.10 -5.22 -4.77
N ILE A 94 12.93 -4.27 -5.22
CA ILE A 94 14.38 -4.34 -5.18
C ILE A 94 14.87 -3.26 -4.20
N GLY A 95 15.42 -3.67 -3.09
CA GLY A 95 16.02 -2.77 -2.11
C GLY A 95 17.45 -2.37 -2.51
N LEU A 96 17.74 -1.09 -2.48
CA LEU A 96 19.08 -0.55 -2.66
C LEU A 96 19.65 -0.19 -1.29
N LYS A 97 20.87 -0.62 -0.99
CA LYS A 97 21.56 -0.18 0.22
C LYS A 97 21.87 1.32 0.09
N GLU A 98 21.60 2.07 1.14
CA GLU A 98 22.06 3.45 1.22
C GLU A 98 23.59 3.55 1.27
N SER A 99 24.13 4.70 0.87
CA SER A 99 25.57 4.95 0.95
C SER A 99 26.04 4.93 2.39
N ASP A 100 27.13 4.21 2.69
CA ASP A 100 27.76 4.19 4.02
C ASP A 100 28.27 5.57 4.45
N SER A 101 28.42 6.52 3.52
CA SER A 101 28.77 7.93 3.77
C SER A 101 27.57 8.87 3.77
N GLY A 102 26.36 8.34 3.71
CA GLY A 102 25.12 9.13 3.81
C GLY A 102 24.99 9.78 5.19
N VAL A 103 24.59 11.05 5.21
CA VAL A 103 24.28 11.76 6.45
C VAL A 103 22.77 11.88 6.55
N ALA A 104 22.21 11.39 7.68
CA ALA A 104 20.77 11.49 7.93
C ALA A 104 20.34 12.97 7.99
N ALA A 105 19.21 13.28 7.38
CA ALA A 105 18.62 14.62 7.49
C ALA A 105 18.17 14.84 8.94
N THR A 106 18.56 15.99 9.50
CA THR A 106 18.16 16.38 10.86
C THR A 106 17.26 17.61 10.82
N GLY A 107 16.24 17.63 11.67
CA GLY A 107 15.37 18.77 11.86
C GLY A 107 15.23 19.07 13.36
N THR A 108 15.06 20.35 13.70
CA THR A 108 14.87 20.78 15.09
C THR A 108 13.55 21.51 15.23
N ILE A 109 12.74 21.07 16.20
CA ILE A 109 11.51 21.78 16.61
C ILE A 109 11.75 22.34 17.99
N THR A 110 11.79 23.67 18.12
CA THR A 110 11.98 24.34 19.38
C THR A 110 10.64 24.81 19.94
N LEU A 111 10.30 24.34 21.13
CA LEU A 111 9.15 24.79 21.90
C LEU A 111 9.61 25.74 22.98
N THR A 112 8.92 26.86 23.18
CA THR A 112 9.28 27.86 24.20
C THR A 112 8.04 28.27 25.01
N GLY A 113 8.25 28.62 26.26
CA GLY A 113 7.19 29.09 27.14
C GLY A 113 6.43 27.96 27.85
N THR A 114 5.24 28.31 28.32
CA THR A 114 4.28 27.41 29.00
C THR A 114 2.94 27.48 28.27
N ALA A 115 2.22 26.39 28.24
CA ALA A 115 0.92 26.32 27.63
C ALA A 115 -0.11 27.14 28.42
N SER A 116 -0.73 28.13 27.81
CA SER A 116 -1.78 28.95 28.42
C SER A 116 -3.09 28.19 28.58
N ASN A 117 -3.37 27.25 27.68
CA ASN A 117 -4.59 26.42 27.68
C ASN A 117 -4.27 24.97 27.40
N ALA A 118 -5.19 24.08 27.79
CA ALA A 118 -5.15 22.68 27.38
C ALA A 118 -5.51 22.56 25.89
N GLY A 119 -4.90 21.60 25.20
CA GLY A 119 -5.13 21.38 23.77
C GLY A 119 -4.38 20.14 23.24
N VAL A 120 -4.25 20.06 21.94
CA VAL A 120 -3.48 19.03 21.27
C VAL A 120 -2.47 19.68 20.32
N LEU A 121 -1.20 19.35 20.49
CA LEU A 121 -0.16 19.68 19.52
C LEU A 121 -0.10 18.57 18.48
N LYS A 122 -0.26 18.93 17.22
CA LYS A 122 -0.15 18.04 16.09
C LYS A 122 1.04 18.44 15.22
N VAL A 123 1.93 17.50 14.97
CA VAL A 123 3.08 17.67 14.07
C VAL A 123 2.98 16.64 12.97
N ILE A 124 3.17 17.05 11.73
CA ILE A 124 3.13 16.17 10.56
C ILE A 124 4.56 16.02 10.03
N ILE A 125 5.05 14.79 10.04
CA ILE A 125 6.39 14.46 9.54
C ILE A 125 6.23 13.36 8.49
N GLY A 126 6.69 13.60 7.26
CA GLY A 126 6.56 12.63 6.17
C GLY A 126 5.12 12.22 5.84
N GLY A 127 4.14 13.10 6.11
CA GLY A 127 2.71 12.80 5.91
C GLY A 127 2.06 12.01 7.05
N ILE A 128 2.81 11.72 8.13
CA ILE A 128 2.30 11.02 9.33
C ILE A 128 2.03 12.04 10.43
N ASP A 129 0.87 11.91 11.05
CA ASP A 129 0.40 12.77 12.12
C ASP A 129 0.90 12.27 13.49
N TYR A 130 1.68 13.09 14.17
CA TYR A 130 2.08 12.89 15.56
C TYR A 130 1.34 13.87 16.45
N ALA A 131 0.51 13.36 17.37
CA ALA A 131 -0.33 14.19 18.23
C ALA A 131 0.00 13.95 19.70
N VAL A 132 0.16 15.06 20.43
CA VAL A 132 0.42 15.05 21.88
C VAL A 132 -0.59 15.96 22.58
N ALA A 133 -1.28 15.45 23.59
CA ALA A 133 -2.16 16.25 24.43
C ALA A 133 -1.33 17.19 25.30
N ILE A 134 -1.75 18.44 25.45
CA ILE A 134 -1.12 19.47 26.27
C ILE A 134 -2.07 19.82 27.40
N ALA A 135 -1.57 19.86 28.63
CA ALA A 135 -2.29 20.39 29.77
C ALA A 135 -2.07 21.91 29.93
N LYS A 136 -3.04 22.57 30.55
CA LYS A 136 -2.86 23.99 30.95
C LYS A 136 -1.66 24.14 31.90
N SER A 137 -0.86 25.17 31.69
CA SER A 137 0.36 25.47 32.48
C SER A 137 1.47 24.43 32.34
N GLU A 138 1.43 23.58 31.32
CA GLU A 138 2.48 22.61 31.05
C GLU A 138 3.70 23.30 30.45
N THR A 139 4.90 22.87 30.87
CA THR A 139 6.16 23.45 30.36
C THR A 139 6.52 22.90 28.96
N ALA A 140 7.16 23.74 28.16
CA ALA A 140 7.64 23.35 26.83
C ALA A 140 8.54 22.11 26.86
N SER A 141 9.36 21.96 27.90
CA SER A 141 10.25 20.80 28.09
C SER A 141 9.48 19.47 28.18
N ASN A 142 8.39 19.44 28.97
CA ASN A 142 7.58 18.24 29.12
C ASN A 142 6.85 17.88 27.84
N ILE A 143 6.33 18.90 27.14
CA ILE A 143 5.66 18.72 25.84
C ILE A 143 6.66 18.18 24.80
N ALA A 144 7.87 18.75 24.76
CA ALA A 144 8.92 18.32 23.83
C ALA A 144 9.37 16.87 24.11
N ALA A 145 9.53 16.50 25.39
CA ALA A 145 9.88 15.13 25.77
C ALA A 145 8.82 14.11 25.32
N ARG A 146 7.53 14.43 25.51
CA ARG A 146 6.44 13.56 25.06
C ARG A 146 6.33 13.50 23.54
N LEU A 147 6.51 14.64 22.85
CA LEU A 147 6.52 14.67 21.41
C LEU A 147 7.66 13.81 20.84
N ASN A 148 8.85 13.95 21.41
CA ASN A 148 10.01 13.12 21.03
C ASN A 148 9.73 11.62 21.25
N ALA A 149 9.11 11.26 22.37
CA ALA A 149 8.74 9.87 22.65
C ALA A 149 7.72 9.32 21.63
N VAL A 150 6.71 10.12 21.27
CA VAL A 150 5.69 9.72 20.27
C VAL A 150 6.28 9.59 18.87
N ILE A 151 7.18 10.48 18.48
CA ILE A 151 7.87 10.41 17.17
C ILE A 151 8.75 9.15 17.13
N ASN A 152 9.58 8.92 18.14
CA ASN A 152 10.49 7.77 18.17
C ASN A 152 9.78 6.41 18.36
N ALA A 153 8.57 6.39 18.92
CA ALA A 153 7.74 5.21 18.98
C ALA A 153 7.01 4.93 17.66
N GLY A 154 7.03 5.88 16.74
CA GLY A 154 6.37 5.77 15.44
C GLY A 154 7.04 4.71 14.56
N GLU A 155 6.27 3.75 14.11
CA GLU A 155 6.74 2.60 13.32
C GLU A 155 7.24 3.01 11.91
N TYR A 156 6.94 4.22 11.48
CA TYR A 156 7.19 4.72 10.12
C TYR A 156 8.13 5.94 10.07
N CYS A 157 8.73 6.29 11.20
CA CYS A 157 9.75 7.32 11.23
C CYS A 157 11.10 6.66 10.89
N PRO A 158 11.78 7.07 9.79
CA PRO A 158 13.08 6.54 9.42
C PRO A 158 14.18 6.92 10.40
#